data_3fac1e2fca571af0b922cc9203192f47
#
_entry.id   3fac1e2fca571af0b922cc9203192f47
#
_cell.length_a   1.000
_cell.length_b   1.000
_cell.length_c   1.000
_cell.angle_alpha   90.00
_cell.angle_beta   90.00
_cell.angle_gamma   90.00
#
_symmetry.space_group_name_H-M   'P 1'
#
loop_
_entity.id
_entity.type
_entity.pdbx_description
1 polymer ?
#
loop_
_entity_poly.entity_id
_entity_poly.type
_entity_poly.pdbx_seq_one_letter_code
_entity_poly.pdbx_strand_id
1 'polypeptide(L)'
;MNKTLILVVEDDRPIRNLIVTTLKTHDYKYLAAENGSSAILEASSHNPDIVLLDLGLPDMEGVEVIKKIRTWSNMPIIVISARSEDTDKIEALDAGADDYITKPFSVEELLARIRVTQRRLAVMQSGEQIESSAFENGGLKIDYTAGCTYLKGEELHLTPIEYKLLCLLSRNVGKVLTHTYITQQIWGRCSDNDVASLRVFMATLRKKLEPEKNGVQYIQTHIGIGYRMLRIEK
;
A
#
# COMPACT_ATOMS: atom_id res chain seq x y z
N MET A 1 25.47 2.38 3.30
CA MET A 1 24.00 2.25 3.16
C MET A 1 23.71 1.03 2.31
N ASN A 2 22.80 0.15 2.74
CA ASN A 2 22.38 -0.97 1.90
C ASN A 2 21.55 -0.44 0.74
N LYS A 3 21.88 -0.82 -0.51
CA LYS A 3 21.10 -0.42 -1.70
C LYS A 3 19.77 -1.15 -1.68
N THR A 4 18.68 -0.45 -1.95
CA THR A 4 17.33 -1.01 -2.05
C THR A 4 17.26 -2.10 -3.11
N LEU A 5 16.74 -3.26 -2.72
CA LEU A 5 16.53 -4.42 -3.58
C LEU A 5 15.10 -4.40 -4.13
N ILE A 6 14.95 -4.40 -5.45
CA ILE A 6 13.67 -4.34 -6.15
C ILE A 6 13.46 -5.61 -6.96
N LEU A 7 12.36 -6.31 -6.74
CA LEU A 7 11.94 -7.43 -7.58
C LEU A 7 11.10 -6.90 -8.73
N VAL A 8 11.51 -7.17 -9.96
CA VAL A 8 10.80 -6.84 -11.20
C VAL A 8 10.13 -8.09 -11.73
N VAL A 9 8.81 -8.08 -11.80
CA VAL A 9 7.99 -9.19 -12.32
C VAL A 9 7.29 -8.73 -13.59
N GLU A 10 7.78 -9.16 -14.73
CA GLU A 10 7.35 -8.73 -16.05
C GLU A 10 7.69 -9.81 -17.07
N ASP A 11 6.75 -10.31 -17.84
CA ASP A 11 6.97 -11.33 -18.85
C ASP A 11 7.48 -10.74 -20.17
N ASP A 12 7.05 -9.51 -20.52
CA ASP A 12 7.53 -8.79 -21.70
C ASP A 12 9.01 -8.39 -21.55
N ARG A 13 9.88 -9.04 -22.33
CA ARG A 13 11.32 -8.83 -22.27
C ARG A 13 11.78 -7.40 -22.55
N PRO A 14 11.26 -6.68 -23.55
CA PRO A 14 11.53 -5.27 -23.77
C PRO A 14 11.22 -4.39 -22.56
N ILE A 15 10.03 -4.52 -21.97
CA ILE A 15 9.60 -3.73 -20.81
C ILE A 15 10.45 -4.08 -19.59
N ARG A 16 10.67 -5.37 -19.34
CA ARG A 16 11.55 -5.83 -18.26
C ARG A 16 12.95 -5.26 -18.37
N ASN A 17 13.53 -5.28 -19.57
CA ASN A 17 14.86 -4.71 -19.82
C ASN A 17 14.90 -3.19 -19.63
N LEU A 18 13.86 -2.46 -20.00
CA LEU A 18 13.74 -1.03 -19.75
C LEU A 18 13.77 -0.75 -18.24
N ILE A 19 12.92 -1.45 -17.47
CA ILE A 19 12.86 -1.31 -16.01
C ILE A 19 14.21 -1.65 -15.37
N VAL A 20 14.78 -2.80 -15.70
CA VAL A 20 16.07 -3.26 -15.15
C VAL A 20 17.20 -2.29 -15.49
N THR A 21 17.27 -1.78 -16.71
CA THR A 21 18.27 -0.78 -17.10
C THR A 21 18.10 0.52 -16.33
N THR A 22 16.85 0.97 -16.16
CA THR A 22 16.53 2.14 -15.33
C THR A 22 16.98 1.94 -13.88
N LEU A 23 16.69 0.80 -13.28
CA LEU A 23 17.12 0.51 -11.92
C LEU A 23 18.64 0.50 -11.76
N LYS A 24 19.36 -0.12 -12.70
CA LYS A 24 20.83 -0.13 -12.73
C LYS A 24 21.43 1.26 -12.78
N THR A 25 20.92 2.11 -13.68
CA THR A 25 21.45 3.48 -13.87
C THR A 25 21.19 4.39 -12.68
N HIS A 26 20.19 4.04 -11.82
CA HIS A 26 19.84 4.79 -10.60
C HIS A 26 20.30 4.10 -9.32
N ASP A 27 21.27 3.19 -9.41
CA ASP A 27 21.96 2.58 -8.29
C ASP A 27 21.09 1.68 -7.39
N TYR A 28 20.03 1.08 -7.95
CA TYR A 28 19.22 0.06 -7.30
C TYR A 28 19.77 -1.35 -7.54
N LYS A 29 19.63 -2.22 -6.54
CA LYS A 29 19.74 -3.67 -6.74
C LYS A 29 18.42 -4.20 -7.28
N TYR A 30 18.47 -5.25 -8.09
CA TYR A 30 17.25 -5.83 -8.63
C TYR A 30 17.35 -7.36 -8.70
N LEU A 31 16.17 -7.98 -8.68
CA LEU A 31 15.88 -9.35 -9.10
C LEU A 31 14.88 -9.26 -10.25
N ALA A 32 14.82 -10.26 -11.11
CA ALA A 32 13.87 -10.30 -12.21
C ALA A 32 13.19 -11.67 -12.28
N ALA A 33 11.88 -11.67 -12.45
CA ALA A 33 11.03 -12.83 -12.65
C ALA A 33 10.16 -12.63 -13.90
N GLU A 34 9.93 -13.70 -14.66
CA GLU A 34 9.16 -13.67 -15.91
C GLU A 34 7.73 -14.22 -15.74
N ASN A 35 7.40 -14.69 -14.56
CA ASN A 35 6.11 -15.29 -14.23
C ASN A 35 5.83 -15.22 -12.74
N GLY A 36 4.58 -15.49 -12.34
CA GLY A 36 4.13 -15.39 -10.96
C GLY A 36 4.78 -16.41 -10.02
N SER A 37 4.99 -17.64 -10.48
CA SER A 37 5.61 -18.68 -9.66
C SER A 37 7.05 -18.31 -9.28
N SER A 38 7.84 -17.84 -10.24
CA SER A 38 9.20 -17.34 -9.99
C SER A 38 9.18 -16.09 -9.10
N ALA A 39 8.21 -15.20 -9.30
CA ALA A 39 8.06 -13.99 -8.48
C ALA A 39 7.85 -14.32 -7.00
N ILE A 40 6.96 -15.27 -6.69
CA ILE A 40 6.70 -15.72 -5.33
C ILE A 40 7.93 -16.36 -4.69
N LEU A 41 8.67 -17.19 -5.46
CA LEU A 41 9.90 -17.81 -5.01
C LEU A 41 10.97 -16.76 -4.70
N GLU A 42 11.22 -15.82 -5.62
CA GLU A 42 12.20 -14.73 -5.44
C GLU A 42 11.82 -13.83 -4.26
N ALA A 43 10.54 -13.46 -4.14
CA ALA A 43 10.05 -12.66 -3.04
C ALA A 43 10.26 -13.33 -1.68
N SER A 44 9.97 -14.64 -1.57
CA SER A 44 10.13 -15.39 -0.32
C SER A 44 11.60 -15.67 0.05
N SER A 45 12.45 -15.89 -0.96
CA SER A 45 13.86 -16.28 -0.75
C SER A 45 14.76 -15.08 -0.47
N HIS A 46 14.49 -13.94 -1.08
CA HIS A 46 15.38 -12.77 -1.05
C HIS A 46 14.82 -11.57 -0.29
N ASN A 47 13.53 -11.62 0.07
CA ASN A 47 12.83 -10.56 0.82
C ASN A 47 13.13 -9.15 0.27
N PRO A 48 12.74 -8.84 -0.99
CA PRO A 48 13.02 -7.56 -1.61
C PRO A 48 12.31 -6.42 -0.87
N ASP A 49 12.88 -5.22 -0.95
CA ASP A 49 12.32 -4.02 -0.32
C ASP A 49 11.07 -3.51 -1.05
N ILE A 50 10.97 -3.75 -2.38
CA ILE A 50 9.86 -3.33 -3.23
C ILE A 50 9.65 -4.39 -4.32
N VAL A 51 8.40 -4.65 -4.68
CA VAL A 51 8.02 -5.45 -5.85
C VAL A 51 7.38 -4.54 -6.90
N LEU A 52 7.85 -4.62 -8.14
CA LEU A 52 7.21 -4.06 -9.34
C LEU A 52 6.56 -5.23 -10.06
N LEU A 53 5.23 -5.22 -10.23
CA LEU A 53 4.47 -6.39 -10.65
C LEU A 53 3.56 -6.07 -11.84
N ASP A 54 3.72 -6.79 -12.95
CA ASP A 54 2.69 -6.85 -13.99
C ASP A 54 1.55 -7.79 -13.56
N LEU A 55 0.32 -7.45 -13.96
CA LEU A 55 -0.86 -8.29 -13.75
C LEU A 55 -1.01 -9.38 -14.81
N GLY A 56 -0.54 -9.13 -16.04
CA GLY A 56 -0.69 -10.02 -17.18
C GLY A 56 0.41 -11.07 -17.29
N LEU A 57 0.59 -11.91 -16.27
CA LEU A 57 1.62 -12.94 -16.27
C LEU A 57 1.16 -14.22 -16.97
N PRO A 58 2.08 -15.03 -17.55
CA PRO A 58 1.73 -16.18 -18.38
C PRO A 58 1.19 -17.38 -17.59
N ASP A 59 1.49 -17.50 -16.30
CA ASP A 59 1.17 -18.68 -15.49
C ASP A 59 0.05 -18.44 -14.45
N MET A 60 -0.15 -17.20 -14.03
CA MET A 60 -1.23 -16.84 -13.09
C MET A 60 -1.51 -15.35 -13.17
N GLU A 61 -2.70 -14.91 -12.74
CA GLU A 61 -3.02 -13.49 -12.62
C GLU A 61 -2.14 -12.81 -11.56
N GLY A 62 -1.64 -11.60 -11.85
CA GLY A 62 -0.81 -10.86 -10.91
C GLY A 62 -1.51 -10.55 -9.58
N VAL A 63 -2.84 -10.44 -9.59
CA VAL A 63 -3.65 -10.30 -8.36
C VAL A 63 -3.48 -11.50 -7.43
N GLU A 64 -3.35 -12.71 -7.96
CA GLU A 64 -3.07 -13.91 -7.16
C GLU A 64 -1.65 -13.88 -6.56
N VAL A 65 -0.68 -13.31 -7.29
CA VAL A 65 0.67 -13.07 -6.75
C VAL A 65 0.61 -12.12 -5.55
N ILE A 66 -0.15 -11.02 -5.67
CA ILE A 66 -0.37 -10.07 -4.56
C ILE A 66 -0.95 -10.80 -3.34
N LYS A 67 -2.07 -11.50 -3.52
CA LYS A 67 -2.75 -12.25 -2.44
C LYS A 67 -1.80 -13.23 -1.76
N LYS A 68 -1.03 -13.99 -2.53
CA LYS A 68 -0.05 -14.95 -1.99
C LYS A 68 1.05 -14.25 -1.19
N ILE A 69 1.67 -13.18 -1.70
CA ILE A 69 2.69 -12.41 -0.97
C ILE A 69 2.09 -11.86 0.34
N ARG A 70 0.86 -11.38 0.32
CA ARG A 70 0.18 -10.81 1.50
C ARG A 70 -0.12 -11.82 2.60
N THR A 71 -0.07 -13.11 2.34
CA THR A 71 -0.21 -14.13 3.40
C THR A 71 0.97 -14.15 4.37
N TRP A 72 2.15 -13.65 3.98
CA TRP A 72 3.38 -13.71 4.77
C TRP A 72 4.20 -12.41 4.77
N SER A 73 3.91 -11.42 3.93
CA SER A 73 4.71 -10.20 3.85
C SER A 73 3.89 -8.95 3.54
N ASN A 74 4.30 -7.84 4.17
CA ASN A 74 3.81 -6.49 3.92
C ASN A 74 4.76 -5.66 3.03
N MET A 75 5.68 -6.31 2.30
CA MET A 75 6.57 -5.59 1.37
C MET A 75 5.75 -4.78 0.36
N PRO A 76 6.14 -3.55 0.04
CA PRO A 76 5.43 -2.71 -0.92
C PRO A 76 5.37 -3.35 -2.30
N ILE A 77 4.16 -3.35 -2.89
CA ILE A 77 3.91 -3.85 -4.25
C ILE A 77 3.37 -2.69 -5.08
N ILE A 78 4.09 -2.32 -6.14
CA ILE A 78 3.68 -1.35 -7.15
C ILE A 78 3.28 -2.14 -8.40
N VAL A 79 2.02 -2.07 -8.77
CA VAL A 79 1.53 -2.70 -10.01
C VAL A 79 1.89 -1.84 -11.22
N ILE A 80 2.35 -2.48 -12.31
CA ILE A 80 2.65 -1.85 -13.59
C ILE A 80 1.92 -2.63 -14.67
N SER A 81 0.80 -2.16 -15.18
CA SER A 81 -0.06 -2.96 -16.07
C SER A 81 -0.64 -2.14 -17.22
N ALA A 82 -0.90 -2.81 -18.35
CA ALA A 82 -1.63 -2.24 -19.48
C ALA A 82 -3.15 -2.14 -19.19
N ARG A 83 -3.65 -2.83 -18.18
CA ARG A 83 -5.04 -2.76 -17.77
C ARG A 83 -5.31 -1.37 -17.18
N SER A 84 -6.18 -0.61 -17.80
CA SER A 84 -6.43 0.79 -17.44
C SER A 84 -7.82 1.01 -16.84
N GLU A 85 -8.67 -0.01 -16.84
CA GLU A 85 -10.02 0.08 -16.29
C GLU A 85 -9.99 0.27 -14.77
N ASP A 86 -10.93 1.03 -14.25
CA ASP A 86 -11.00 1.30 -12.81
C ASP A 86 -11.25 0.00 -12.01
N THR A 87 -11.95 -0.97 -12.60
CA THR A 87 -12.20 -2.30 -12.00
C THR A 87 -10.91 -3.06 -11.74
N ASP A 88 -9.98 -3.10 -12.70
CA ASP A 88 -8.70 -3.79 -12.55
C ASP A 88 -7.81 -3.13 -11.48
N LYS A 89 -7.81 -1.79 -11.46
CA LYS A 89 -7.09 -1.03 -10.43
C LYS A 89 -7.65 -1.30 -9.04
N ILE A 90 -8.98 -1.29 -8.92
CA ILE A 90 -9.67 -1.56 -7.67
C ILE A 90 -9.35 -2.96 -7.17
N GLU A 91 -9.42 -3.96 -8.05
CA GLU A 91 -9.13 -5.34 -7.68
C GLU A 91 -7.69 -5.52 -7.17
N ALA A 92 -6.69 -4.93 -7.86
CA ALA A 92 -5.31 -5.00 -7.45
C ALA A 92 -5.06 -4.31 -6.09
N LEU A 93 -5.67 -3.13 -5.88
CA LEU A 93 -5.55 -2.38 -4.63
C LEU A 93 -6.27 -3.08 -3.47
N ASP A 94 -7.45 -3.65 -3.70
CA ASP A 94 -8.19 -4.44 -2.72
C ASP A 94 -7.44 -5.74 -2.35
N ALA A 95 -6.72 -6.34 -3.31
CA ALA A 95 -5.84 -7.48 -3.05
C ALA A 95 -4.60 -7.12 -2.22
N GLY A 96 -4.28 -5.82 -2.09
CA GLY A 96 -3.21 -5.32 -1.24
C GLY A 96 -2.04 -4.67 -1.98
N ALA A 97 -2.18 -4.30 -3.26
CA ALA A 97 -1.19 -3.45 -3.92
C ALA A 97 -1.11 -2.07 -3.24
N ASP A 98 0.08 -1.49 -3.22
CA ASP A 98 0.35 -0.19 -2.58
C ASP A 98 0.24 0.98 -3.55
N ASP A 99 0.47 0.75 -4.84
CA ASP A 99 0.38 1.75 -5.90
C ASP A 99 0.13 1.07 -7.25
N TYR A 100 -0.27 1.85 -8.25
CA TYR A 100 -0.59 1.37 -9.59
C TYR A 100 -0.06 2.33 -10.66
N ILE A 101 0.65 1.80 -11.65
CA ILE A 101 1.16 2.51 -12.82
C ILE A 101 0.52 1.89 -14.07
N THR A 102 -0.09 2.71 -14.92
CA THR A 102 -0.65 2.25 -16.20
C THR A 102 0.40 2.31 -17.31
N LYS A 103 0.54 1.24 -18.08
CA LYS A 103 1.35 1.25 -19.32
C LYS A 103 0.59 2.01 -20.45
N PRO A 104 1.27 2.83 -21.26
CA PRO A 104 2.70 3.18 -21.21
C PRO A 104 3.01 4.17 -20.08
N PHE A 105 4.15 4.02 -19.43
CA PHE A 105 4.63 4.90 -18.36
C PHE A 105 5.95 5.57 -18.74
N SER A 106 6.28 6.68 -18.10
CA SER A 106 7.59 7.30 -18.20
C SER A 106 8.56 6.75 -17.16
N VAL A 107 9.87 6.78 -17.51
CA VAL A 107 10.94 6.41 -16.55
C VAL A 107 10.88 7.29 -15.30
N GLU A 108 10.60 8.58 -15.47
CA GLU A 108 10.47 9.55 -14.38
C GLU A 108 9.31 9.20 -13.44
N GLU A 109 8.18 8.75 -13.99
CA GLU A 109 7.03 8.30 -13.20
C GLU A 109 7.40 7.08 -12.37
N LEU A 110 7.97 6.04 -12.98
CA LEU A 110 8.41 4.83 -12.28
C LEU A 110 9.36 5.17 -11.13
N LEU A 111 10.39 5.97 -11.39
CA LEU A 111 11.36 6.38 -10.38
C LEU A 111 10.74 7.24 -9.27
N ALA A 112 9.77 8.09 -9.61
CA ALA A 112 9.05 8.88 -8.61
C ALA A 112 8.27 7.98 -7.64
N ARG A 113 7.60 6.94 -8.15
CA ARG A 113 6.86 5.95 -7.34
C ARG A 113 7.79 5.17 -6.41
N ILE A 114 8.92 4.69 -6.94
CA ILE A 114 9.95 3.99 -6.16
C ILE A 114 10.48 4.90 -5.04
N ARG A 115 10.85 6.17 -5.34
CA ARG A 115 11.34 7.11 -4.31
C ARG A 115 10.32 7.41 -3.23
N VAL A 116 9.04 7.53 -3.58
CA VAL A 116 7.96 7.71 -2.60
C VAL A 116 7.87 6.51 -1.67
N THR A 117 7.89 5.31 -2.24
CA THR A 117 7.84 4.07 -1.48
C THR A 117 9.06 3.91 -0.55
N GLN A 118 10.27 4.21 -1.03
CA GLN A 118 11.48 4.21 -0.20
C GLN A 118 11.41 5.18 0.98
N ARG A 119 10.94 6.41 0.77
CA ARG A 119 10.78 7.38 1.87
C ARG A 119 9.84 6.85 2.95
N ARG A 120 8.79 6.14 2.56
CA ARG A 120 7.86 5.51 3.52
C ARG A 120 8.54 4.41 4.32
N LEU A 121 9.31 3.54 3.65
CA LEU A 121 10.07 2.50 4.33
C LEU A 121 11.08 3.11 5.32
N ALA A 122 11.79 4.18 4.93
CA ALA A 122 12.74 4.87 5.79
C ALA A 122 12.06 5.49 7.04
N VAL A 123 10.90 6.12 6.89
CA VAL A 123 10.13 6.67 8.02
C VAL A 123 9.66 5.56 8.96
N MET A 124 9.26 4.40 8.44
CA MET A 124 8.91 3.23 9.27
C MET A 124 10.10 2.68 10.04
N GLN A 125 11.30 2.73 9.47
CA GLN A 125 12.54 2.24 10.11
C GLN A 125 13.18 3.26 11.05
N SER A 126 12.97 4.56 10.84
CA SER A 126 13.62 5.62 11.65
C SER A 126 12.97 5.87 13.01
N GLY A 127 11.85 5.23 13.34
CA GLY A 127 11.27 5.29 14.69
C GLY A 127 11.04 6.70 15.20
N GLU A 128 10.51 7.62 14.36
CA GLU A 128 10.12 8.95 14.87
C GLU A 128 9.20 8.78 16.07
N GLN A 129 9.64 9.34 17.17
CA GLN A 129 9.05 9.24 18.50
C GLN A 129 7.54 9.45 18.46
N ILE A 130 6.83 8.35 18.71
CA ILE A 130 5.39 8.40 18.97
C ILE A 130 5.28 8.68 20.47
N GLU A 131 4.70 9.81 20.84
CA GLU A 131 4.49 10.21 22.24
C GLU A 131 3.63 9.21 23.04
N SER A 132 3.00 8.23 22.38
CA SER A 132 2.37 7.06 23.01
C SER A 132 2.62 5.80 22.17
N SER A 133 3.04 4.70 22.81
CA SER A 133 3.28 3.41 22.16
C SER A 133 2.01 2.74 21.63
N ALA A 134 0.85 3.16 22.10
CA ALA A 134 -0.45 2.60 21.70
C ALA A 134 -1.53 3.68 21.64
N PHE A 135 -2.53 3.46 20.79
CA PHE A 135 -3.75 4.26 20.68
C PHE A 135 -4.96 3.38 20.96
N GLU A 136 -5.88 3.89 21.78
CA GLU A 136 -7.17 3.22 22.06
C GLU A 136 -8.34 4.15 21.76
N ASN A 137 -9.37 3.59 21.12
CA ASN A 137 -10.58 4.29 20.76
C ASN A 137 -11.78 3.31 20.72
N GLY A 138 -12.56 3.25 21.79
CA GLY A 138 -13.56 2.21 21.98
C GLY A 138 -12.93 0.82 21.98
N GLY A 139 -13.40 -0.07 21.09
CA GLY A 139 -12.83 -1.41 20.92
C GLY A 139 -11.59 -1.49 20.02
N LEU A 140 -11.19 -0.39 19.37
CA LEU A 140 -10.02 -0.32 18.51
C LEU A 140 -8.77 -0.02 19.34
N LYS A 141 -7.73 -0.84 19.15
CA LYS A 141 -6.39 -0.61 19.70
C LYS A 141 -5.35 -0.72 18.59
N ILE A 142 -4.44 0.24 18.52
CA ILE A 142 -3.30 0.25 17.61
C ILE A 142 -2.04 0.25 18.46
N ASP A 143 -1.20 -0.77 18.31
CA ASP A 143 0.16 -0.79 18.85
C ASP A 143 1.09 -0.29 17.75
N TYR A 144 1.53 0.94 17.87
CA TYR A 144 2.42 1.56 16.89
C TYR A 144 3.83 0.96 16.90
N THR A 145 4.26 0.43 18.04
CA THR A 145 5.58 -0.17 18.20
C THR A 145 5.65 -1.55 17.55
N ALA A 146 4.61 -2.36 17.80
CA ALA A 146 4.48 -3.69 17.20
C ALA A 146 3.98 -3.64 15.75
N GLY A 147 3.40 -2.51 15.31
CA GLY A 147 2.75 -2.41 14.00
C GLY A 147 1.45 -3.21 13.89
N CYS A 148 0.84 -3.55 15.03
CA CYS A 148 -0.35 -4.40 15.11
C CYS A 148 -1.61 -3.58 15.41
N THR A 149 -2.74 -4.06 14.92
CA THR A 149 -4.05 -3.48 15.20
C THR A 149 -4.97 -4.55 15.77
N TYR A 150 -5.76 -4.18 16.77
CA TYR A 150 -6.74 -5.06 17.40
C TYR A 150 -8.10 -4.41 17.39
N LEU A 151 -9.14 -5.19 17.14
CA LEU A 151 -10.52 -4.77 17.25
C LEU A 151 -11.28 -5.71 18.20
N LYS A 152 -11.85 -5.16 19.27
CA LYS A 152 -12.52 -5.94 20.33
C LYS A 152 -11.63 -7.06 20.92
N GLY A 153 -10.30 -6.86 20.91
CA GLY A 153 -9.31 -7.81 21.43
C GLY A 153 -8.77 -8.82 20.41
N GLU A 154 -9.36 -8.91 19.22
CA GLU A 154 -8.88 -9.76 18.14
C GLU A 154 -7.95 -8.99 17.21
N GLU A 155 -6.87 -9.64 16.72
CA GLU A 155 -5.93 -9.02 15.80
C GLU A 155 -6.58 -8.78 14.44
N LEU A 156 -6.48 -7.54 13.96
CA LEU A 156 -7.04 -7.10 12.69
C LEU A 156 -5.94 -7.01 11.63
N HIS A 157 -5.99 -7.88 10.64
CA HIS A 157 -5.03 -7.86 9.55
C HIS A 157 -5.33 -6.75 8.54
N LEU A 158 -4.43 -5.77 8.48
CA LEU A 158 -4.48 -4.63 7.56
C LEU A 158 -3.35 -4.72 6.54
N THR A 159 -3.63 -4.30 5.31
CA THR A 159 -2.57 -4.06 4.34
C THR A 159 -1.72 -2.86 4.76
N PRO A 160 -0.48 -2.69 4.24
CA PRO A 160 0.38 -1.57 4.63
C PRO A 160 -0.25 -0.20 4.44
N ILE A 161 -1.04 0.00 3.38
CA ILE A 161 -1.74 1.26 3.14
C ILE A 161 -2.90 1.47 4.11
N GLU A 162 -3.70 0.44 4.36
CA GLU A 162 -4.79 0.52 5.35
C GLU A 162 -4.25 0.85 6.75
N TYR A 163 -3.14 0.22 7.15
CA TYR A 163 -2.48 0.52 8.41
C TYR A 163 -2.00 1.97 8.48
N LYS A 164 -1.37 2.49 7.42
CA LYS A 164 -0.94 3.89 7.33
C LYS A 164 -2.10 4.87 7.40
N LEU A 165 -3.18 4.59 6.70
CA LEU A 165 -4.41 5.39 6.73
C LEU A 165 -4.99 5.40 8.15
N LEU A 166 -5.05 4.24 8.80
CA LEU A 166 -5.52 4.12 10.17
C LEU A 166 -4.64 4.90 11.15
N CYS A 167 -3.33 4.80 11.04
CA CYS A 167 -2.38 5.58 11.85
C CYS A 167 -2.52 7.09 11.62
N LEU A 168 -2.71 7.53 10.37
CA LEU A 168 -2.90 8.94 10.05
C LEU A 168 -4.19 9.47 10.68
N LEU A 169 -5.28 8.71 10.60
CA LEU A 169 -6.57 9.07 11.17
C LEU A 169 -6.53 9.06 12.71
N SER A 170 -5.90 8.06 13.32
CA SER A 170 -5.82 7.92 14.78
C SER A 170 -5.00 9.04 15.44
N ARG A 171 -3.95 9.52 14.78
CA ARG A 171 -3.16 10.69 15.23
C ARG A 171 -3.94 12.01 15.11
N ASN A 172 -5.02 12.03 14.34
CA ASN A 172 -5.84 13.20 14.07
C ASN A 172 -7.32 13.01 14.45
N VAL A 173 -7.59 12.24 15.51
CA VAL A 173 -8.96 11.99 15.98
C VAL A 173 -9.75 13.27 16.13
N GLY A 174 -11.00 13.29 15.65
CA GLY A 174 -11.90 14.42 15.69
C GLY A 174 -11.66 15.49 14.61
N LYS A 175 -10.52 15.47 13.92
CA LYS A 175 -10.22 16.41 12.82
C LYS A 175 -10.65 15.84 11.48
N VAL A 176 -11.22 16.67 10.62
CA VAL A 176 -11.48 16.31 9.22
C VAL A 176 -10.19 16.45 8.43
N LEU A 177 -9.70 15.34 7.88
CA LEU A 177 -8.56 15.31 6.98
C LEU A 177 -9.07 15.37 5.54
N THR A 178 -8.59 16.34 4.75
CA THR A 178 -9.00 16.50 3.35
C THR A 178 -8.40 15.41 2.48
N HIS A 179 -9.05 15.11 1.34
CA HIS A 179 -8.50 14.16 0.35
C HIS A 179 -7.06 14.52 -0.03
N THR A 180 -6.81 15.80 -0.34
CA THR A 180 -5.48 16.32 -0.68
C THR A 180 -4.46 16.07 0.43
N TYR A 181 -4.81 16.34 1.68
CA TYR A 181 -3.92 16.11 2.82
C TYR A 181 -3.60 14.62 2.97
N ILE A 182 -4.62 13.75 2.94
CA ILE A 182 -4.43 12.31 3.09
C ILE A 182 -3.57 11.76 1.94
N THR A 183 -3.89 12.08 0.68
CA THR A 183 -3.13 11.60 -0.47
C THR A 183 -1.69 12.10 -0.44
N GLN A 184 -1.45 13.36 -0.03
CA GLN A 184 -0.11 13.89 0.16
C GLN A 184 0.67 13.13 1.24
N GLN A 185 0.04 12.78 2.38
CA GLN A 185 0.69 12.02 3.46
C GLN A 185 0.95 10.57 3.06
N ILE A 186 0.01 9.94 2.35
CA ILE A 186 0.08 8.51 2.00
C ILE A 186 0.93 8.29 0.73
N TRP A 187 0.79 9.09 -0.31
CA TRP A 187 1.46 8.89 -1.61
C TRP A 187 2.47 10.01 -1.98
N GLY A 188 2.58 11.06 -1.17
CA GLY A 188 3.50 12.18 -1.41
C GLY A 188 3.07 13.11 -2.54
N ARG A 189 1.84 12.99 -3.02
CA ARG A 189 1.24 13.76 -4.12
C ARG A 189 -0.28 13.76 -4.01
N CYS A 190 -0.94 14.56 -4.85
CA CYS A 190 -2.38 14.54 -5.02
C CYS A 190 -2.71 14.61 -6.50
N SER A 191 -3.30 13.53 -7.02
CA SER A 191 -3.90 13.45 -8.36
C SER A 191 -5.32 12.90 -8.24
N ASP A 192 -6.12 13.02 -9.30
CA ASP A 192 -7.48 12.45 -9.31
C ASP A 192 -7.45 10.94 -9.13
N ASN A 193 -6.45 10.25 -9.70
CA ASN A 193 -6.24 8.82 -9.51
C ASN A 193 -5.93 8.46 -8.05
N ASP A 194 -5.16 9.30 -7.34
CA ASP A 194 -4.84 9.05 -5.93
C ASP A 194 -6.09 9.21 -5.05
N VAL A 195 -6.98 10.15 -5.39
CA VAL A 195 -8.27 10.31 -4.70
C VAL A 195 -9.20 9.12 -4.95
N ALA A 196 -9.22 8.57 -6.17
CA ALA A 196 -9.98 7.35 -6.49
C ALA A 196 -9.45 6.16 -5.67
N SER A 197 -8.13 5.93 -5.65
CA SER A 197 -7.47 4.91 -4.85
C SER A 197 -7.75 5.08 -3.35
N LEU A 198 -7.70 6.32 -2.83
CA LEU A 198 -8.04 6.61 -1.44
C LEU A 198 -9.45 6.16 -1.08
N ARG A 199 -10.43 6.39 -1.96
CA ARG A 199 -11.83 5.97 -1.71
C ARG A 199 -11.94 4.46 -1.56
N VAL A 200 -11.23 3.69 -2.38
CA VAL A 200 -11.19 2.23 -2.31
C VAL A 200 -10.60 1.78 -0.97
N PHE A 201 -9.40 2.25 -0.63
CA PHE A 201 -8.76 1.88 0.64
C PHE A 201 -9.59 2.27 1.86
N MET A 202 -10.25 3.44 1.82
CA MET A 202 -11.14 3.86 2.91
C MET A 202 -12.38 2.99 3.03
N ALA A 203 -12.93 2.51 1.91
CA ALA A 203 -14.06 1.58 1.92
C ALA A 203 -13.66 0.22 2.50
N THR A 204 -12.49 -0.31 2.10
CA THR A 204 -11.96 -1.59 2.59
C THR A 204 -11.60 -1.51 4.08
N LEU A 205 -10.89 -0.45 4.48
CA LEU A 205 -10.56 -0.20 5.89
C LEU A 205 -11.83 -0.12 6.75
N ARG A 206 -12.86 0.58 6.28
CA ARG A 206 -14.14 0.67 6.98
C ARG A 206 -14.81 -0.69 7.14
N LYS A 207 -14.86 -1.52 6.10
CA LYS A 207 -15.42 -2.89 6.20
C LYS A 207 -14.74 -3.72 7.28
N LYS A 208 -13.44 -3.53 7.49
CA LYS A 208 -12.66 -4.23 8.51
C LYS A 208 -12.91 -3.68 9.91
N LEU A 209 -13.00 -2.35 10.07
CA LEU A 209 -13.23 -1.69 11.35
C LEU A 209 -14.70 -1.72 11.81
N GLU A 210 -15.61 -1.73 10.85
CA GLU A 210 -17.06 -1.57 11.05
C GLU A 210 -17.83 -2.75 10.40
N PRO A 211 -17.62 -4.01 10.84
CA PRO A 211 -18.22 -5.17 10.20
C PRO A 211 -19.74 -5.25 10.39
N GLU A 212 -20.28 -4.61 11.43
CA GLU A 212 -21.70 -4.61 11.75
C GLU A 212 -22.39 -3.34 11.23
N LYS A 213 -23.46 -3.47 10.45
CA LYS A 213 -24.22 -2.32 9.89
C LYS A 213 -24.71 -1.31 10.93
N ASN A 214 -25.01 -1.75 12.14
CA ASN A 214 -25.49 -0.92 13.26
C ASN A 214 -24.46 -0.87 14.40
N GLY A 215 -23.21 -1.20 14.13
CA GLY A 215 -22.11 -1.19 15.08
C GLY A 215 -21.49 0.19 15.29
N VAL A 216 -20.36 0.19 15.98
CA VAL A 216 -19.58 1.41 16.23
C VAL A 216 -19.03 1.93 14.91
N GLN A 217 -19.29 3.20 14.61
CA GLN A 217 -18.74 3.90 13.47
C GLN A 217 -17.44 4.61 13.87
N TYR A 218 -16.31 4.17 13.31
CA TYR A 218 -15.01 4.78 13.57
C TYR A 218 -14.67 5.88 12.57
N ILE A 219 -15.12 5.75 11.30
CA ILE A 219 -14.74 6.64 10.21
C ILE A 219 -15.97 7.30 9.60
N GLN A 220 -16.02 8.63 9.70
CA GLN A 220 -17.03 9.45 9.04
C GLN A 220 -16.51 10.01 7.74
N THR A 221 -17.34 9.94 6.66
CA THR A 221 -17.07 10.59 5.38
C THR A 221 -17.67 12.00 5.38
N HIS A 222 -16.85 12.98 5.02
CA HIS A 222 -17.30 14.32 4.67
C HIS A 222 -17.29 14.45 3.16
N ILE A 223 -18.47 14.34 2.54
CA ILE A 223 -18.64 14.29 1.08
C ILE A 223 -17.95 15.49 0.41
N GLY A 224 -17.13 15.22 -0.60
CA GLY A 224 -16.36 16.24 -1.32
C GLY A 224 -15.15 16.81 -0.57
N ILE A 225 -14.97 16.52 0.72
CA ILE A 225 -13.93 17.09 1.58
C ILE A 225 -12.90 16.04 1.97
N GLY A 226 -13.31 14.96 2.65
CA GLY A 226 -12.37 13.96 3.17
C GLY A 226 -13.00 13.07 4.24
N TYR A 227 -12.16 12.67 5.22
CA TYR A 227 -12.51 11.68 6.23
C TYR A 227 -12.12 12.15 7.63
N ARG A 228 -12.87 11.70 8.63
CA ARG A 228 -12.61 11.96 10.04
C ARG A 228 -12.73 10.69 10.86
N MET A 229 -11.78 10.43 11.76
CA MET A 229 -11.94 9.43 12.80
C MET A 229 -12.78 10.01 13.94
N LEU A 230 -13.86 9.32 14.29
CA LEU A 230 -14.72 9.68 15.43
C LEU A 230 -14.05 9.21 16.72
N ARG A 231 -14.22 10.00 17.79
CA ARG A 231 -13.88 9.57 19.14
C ARG A 231 -15.03 8.75 19.69
N ILE A 232 -14.73 7.53 20.14
CA ILE A 232 -15.69 6.65 20.76
C ILE A 232 -15.47 6.76 22.28
N GLU A 233 -16.46 7.28 22.98
CA GLU A 233 -16.46 7.29 24.44
C GLU A 233 -16.69 5.87 24.97
N LYS A 234 -16.01 5.52 26.06
CA LYS A 234 -16.15 4.22 26.73
C LYS A 234 -17.49 4.10 27.42
#